data_a88af9ad22e5ec91bde144b6e720d74b
#
_entry.id   a88af9ad22e5ec91bde144b6e720d74b
#
_cell.length_a   1.000
_cell.length_b   1.000
_cell.length_c   1.000
_cell.angle_alpha   90.00
_cell.angle_beta   90.00
_cell.angle_gamma   90.00
#
_symmetry.space_group_name_H-M   'P 1'
#
loop_
_entity.id
_entity.type
_entity.pdbx_description
1 polymer ?
#
loop_
_entity_poly.entity_id
_entity_poly.type
_entity_poly.pdbx_seq_one_letter_code
_entity_poly.pdbx_strand_id
1 'polypeptide(L)'
;MSTSAPRPSPTGRHRSKRTPRAVSAIHHPYPVVNETSAGGVVLSVKDGWAYVAVIARRNRGGRLEWCLPKGHLEGTETPEEAAVREVSEETGIFGRVLTHLASIDYWFSGADRRVHKVVHHFLLEALSGFLTTENDPDQEAEKVEWVRIDKVGSRLAYPNERRIVAAARAILSGRD
;
A
#
# COMPACT_ATOMS: atom_id res chain seq x y z
N MET A 1 -37.43 -29.64 81.87
CA MET A 1 -36.61 -30.53 81.06
C MET A 1 -36.65 -30.00 79.65
N SER A 2 -35.65 -29.26 79.25
CA SER A 2 -35.62 -28.71 77.93
C SER A 2 -34.17 -28.68 77.46
N THR A 3 -33.87 -29.57 76.57
CA THR A 3 -32.52 -29.67 75.95
C THR A 3 -32.41 -28.80 74.75
N SER A 4 -31.57 -27.84 74.87
CA SER A 4 -31.22 -26.88 73.75
C SER A 4 -30.07 -27.46 72.93
N ALA A 5 -30.30 -27.61 71.63
CA ALA A 5 -29.31 -28.08 70.70
C ALA A 5 -28.46 -26.88 70.21
N PRO A 6 -27.17 -27.06 69.92
CA PRO A 6 -26.29 -25.95 69.45
C PRO A 6 -26.44 -25.66 67.96
N ARG A 7 -26.36 -24.39 67.62
CA ARG A 7 -26.35 -23.87 66.23
C ARG A 7 -24.99 -24.14 65.53
N PRO A 8 -25.01 -24.47 64.27
CA PRO A 8 -23.78 -24.55 63.48
C PRO A 8 -23.29 -23.17 63.03
N SER A 9 -21.99 -22.94 63.10
CA SER A 9 -21.28 -21.76 62.64
C SER A 9 -21.27 -21.62 61.12
N PRO A 10 -21.21 -20.38 60.57
CA PRO A 10 -21.20 -20.18 59.12
C PRO A 10 -19.81 -20.46 58.55
N THR A 11 -19.77 -21.37 57.64
CA THR A 11 -18.59 -21.69 56.83
C THR A 11 -18.22 -20.53 55.95
N GLY A 12 -17.00 -20.05 56.11
CA GLY A 12 -16.43 -18.97 55.28
C GLY A 12 -16.32 -19.38 53.80
N ARG A 13 -16.89 -18.59 52.95
CA ARG A 13 -16.68 -18.69 51.51
C ARG A 13 -15.26 -18.23 51.18
N HIS A 14 -14.41 -19.17 50.84
CA HIS A 14 -13.14 -18.87 50.17
C HIS A 14 -13.41 -18.24 48.81
N ARG A 15 -13.20 -16.94 48.71
CA ARG A 15 -13.19 -16.18 47.46
C ARG A 15 -11.89 -16.53 46.72
N SER A 16 -11.98 -17.46 45.79
CA SER A 16 -10.90 -17.79 44.88
C SER A 16 -10.49 -16.53 44.11
N LYS A 17 -9.30 -16.01 44.40
CA LYS A 17 -8.67 -14.97 43.58
C LYS A 17 -8.32 -15.60 42.25
N ARG A 18 -9.13 -15.34 41.22
CA ARG A 18 -8.74 -15.62 39.85
C ARG A 18 -7.54 -14.72 39.49
N THR A 19 -6.39 -15.30 39.43
CA THR A 19 -5.21 -14.68 38.80
C THR A 19 -5.56 -14.33 37.35
N PRO A 20 -5.25 -13.13 36.87
CA PRO A 20 -5.44 -12.81 35.46
C PRO A 20 -4.56 -13.76 34.65
N ARG A 21 -5.20 -14.50 33.77
CA ARG A 21 -4.51 -15.34 32.79
C ARG A 21 -3.65 -14.39 31.95
N ALA A 22 -2.34 -14.50 32.04
CA ALA A 22 -1.42 -13.76 31.20
C ALA A 22 -1.83 -14.02 29.74
N VAL A 23 -2.20 -12.94 29.05
CA VAL A 23 -2.41 -12.98 27.60
C VAL A 23 -1.04 -13.33 27.02
N SER A 24 -0.92 -14.58 26.61
CA SER A 24 0.29 -15.05 25.92
C SER A 24 0.49 -14.13 24.73
N ALA A 25 1.57 -13.35 24.75
CA ALA A 25 1.98 -12.57 23.60
C ALA A 25 2.05 -13.55 22.42
N ILE A 26 1.28 -13.28 21.37
CA ILE A 26 1.29 -14.11 20.16
C ILE A 26 2.69 -13.98 19.58
N HIS A 27 3.53 -14.94 19.87
CA HIS A 27 4.89 -15.01 19.34
C HIS A 27 4.77 -15.46 17.88
N HIS A 28 4.90 -14.51 16.95
CA HIS A 28 4.97 -14.87 15.54
C HIS A 28 6.30 -15.59 15.28
N PRO A 29 6.26 -16.86 14.85
CA PRO A 29 7.49 -17.66 14.73
C PRO A 29 8.37 -17.29 13.55
N TYR A 30 7.92 -16.35 12.68
CA TYR A 30 8.62 -16.01 11.45
C TYR A 30 9.31 -14.65 11.54
N PRO A 31 10.52 -14.52 10.95
CA PRO A 31 11.21 -13.24 10.89
C PRO A 31 10.45 -12.22 10.06
N VAL A 32 10.60 -10.93 10.40
CA VAL A 32 10.06 -9.81 9.65
C VAL A 32 11.07 -9.38 8.60
N VAL A 33 10.64 -9.30 7.36
CA VAL A 33 11.39 -8.74 6.24
C VAL A 33 10.77 -7.41 5.85
N ASN A 34 11.59 -6.36 5.75
CA ASN A 34 11.16 -5.05 5.27
C ASN A 34 11.44 -4.91 3.77
N GLU A 35 10.42 -4.51 3.02
CA GLU A 35 10.52 -4.21 1.60
C GLU A 35 10.09 -2.77 1.34
N THR A 36 10.82 -2.07 0.49
CA THR A 36 10.49 -0.70 0.11
C THR A 36 10.34 -0.62 -1.41
N SER A 37 9.26 -0.02 -1.84
CA SER A 37 8.96 0.28 -3.23
C SER A 37 8.66 1.76 -3.41
N ALA A 38 8.75 2.23 -4.63
CA ALA A 38 8.36 3.58 -5.00
C ALA A 38 7.74 3.60 -6.40
N GLY A 39 6.94 4.60 -6.64
CA GLY A 39 6.29 4.83 -7.91
C GLY A 39 5.46 6.10 -7.84
N GLY A 40 4.45 6.21 -8.67
CA GLY A 40 3.61 7.38 -8.55
C GLY A 40 2.68 7.69 -9.70
N VAL A 41 2.20 8.92 -9.61
CA VAL A 41 1.29 9.54 -10.56
C VAL A 41 2.10 10.43 -11.48
N VAL A 42 2.33 10.00 -12.70
CA VAL A 42 3.00 10.81 -13.73
C VAL A 42 1.96 11.52 -14.59
N LEU A 43 2.08 12.85 -14.66
CA LEU A 43 1.12 13.72 -15.31
C LEU A 43 1.61 14.20 -16.65
N SER A 44 0.73 14.19 -17.64
CA SER A 44 0.86 14.92 -18.90
C SER A 44 -0.37 15.82 -19.08
N VAL A 45 -0.15 17.05 -19.48
CA VAL A 45 -1.24 18.00 -19.75
C VAL A 45 -1.42 18.15 -21.25
N LYS A 46 -2.64 17.98 -21.71
CA LYS A 46 -3.03 18.15 -23.11
C LYS A 46 -4.39 18.84 -23.19
N ASP A 47 -4.47 19.91 -23.97
CA ASP A 47 -5.70 20.68 -24.17
C ASP A 47 -6.37 21.12 -22.87
N GLY A 48 -5.56 21.50 -21.86
CA GLY A 48 -6.03 21.93 -20.56
C GLY A 48 -6.44 20.81 -19.60
N TRP A 49 -6.32 19.53 -19.99
CA TRP A 49 -6.62 18.38 -19.18
C TRP A 49 -5.36 17.63 -18.74
N ALA A 50 -5.35 17.21 -17.47
CA ALA A 50 -4.30 16.36 -16.94
C ALA A 50 -4.62 14.88 -17.14
N TYR A 51 -3.63 14.13 -17.61
CA TYR A 51 -3.71 12.68 -17.81
C TYR A 51 -2.67 11.98 -16.94
N VAL A 52 -3.02 10.80 -16.47
CA VAL A 52 -2.17 9.93 -15.65
C VAL A 52 -1.86 8.66 -16.41
N ALA A 53 -0.61 8.24 -16.44
CA ALA A 53 -0.23 6.94 -16.99
C ALA A 53 -0.53 5.84 -15.97
N VAL A 54 -1.34 4.88 -16.38
CA VAL A 54 -1.68 3.69 -15.60
C VAL A 54 -1.34 2.44 -16.37
N ILE A 55 -1.01 1.38 -15.64
CA ILE A 55 -0.68 0.08 -16.20
C ILE A 55 -1.75 -0.95 -15.82
N ALA A 56 -1.89 -1.97 -16.65
CA ALA A 56 -2.68 -3.14 -16.33
C ALA A 56 -1.78 -4.36 -16.19
N ARG A 57 -1.97 -5.10 -15.14
CA ARG A 57 -1.25 -6.35 -14.88
C ARG A 57 -2.17 -7.39 -14.27
N ARG A 58 -1.78 -8.65 -14.36
CA ARG A 58 -2.57 -9.73 -13.79
C ARG A 58 -2.34 -9.87 -12.29
N ASN A 59 -3.42 -10.03 -11.55
CA ASN A 59 -3.37 -10.42 -10.14
C ASN A 59 -3.13 -11.93 -10.01
N ARG A 60 -3.04 -12.43 -8.77
CA ARG A 60 -2.83 -13.86 -8.48
C ARG A 60 -3.93 -14.77 -9.04
N GLY A 61 -5.15 -14.26 -9.20
CA GLY A 61 -6.28 -14.96 -9.81
C GLY A 61 -6.30 -14.93 -11.33
N GLY A 62 -5.31 -14.31 -11.99
CA GLY A 62 -5.22 -14.16 -13.44
C GLY A 62 -6.10 -13.06 -14.03
N ARG A 63 -6.73 -12.22 -13.19
CA ARG A 63 -7.54 -11.08 -13.63
C ARG A 63 -6.65 -9.88 -13.92
N LEU A 64 -6.94 -9.19 -15.02
CA LEU A 64 -6.27 -7.97 -15.39
C LEU A 64 -6.77 -6.80 -14.52
N GLU A 65 -5.86 -6.12 -13.83
CA GLU A 65 -6.16 -5.00 -12.94
C GLU A 65 -5.36 -3.78 -13.32
N TRP A 66 -6.00 -2.61 -13.28
CA TRP A 66 -5.35 -1.33 -13.48
C TRP A 66 -4.76 -0.81 -12.17
N CYS A 67 -3.52 -0.34 -12.23
CA CYS A 67 -2.80 0.17 -11.09
C CYS A 67 -1.80 1.27 -11.47
N LEU A 68 -1.29 1.95 -10.47
CA LEU A 68 -0.20 2.91 -10.63
C LEU A 68 1.14 2.16 -10.79
N PRO A 69 2.06 2.66 -11.64
CA PRO A 69 3.39 2.08 -11.78
C PRO A 69 4.18 2.21 -10.48
N LYS A 70 4.86 1.14 -10.07
CA LYS A 70 5.73 1.07 -8.89
C LYS A 70 6.58 -0.17 -8.90
N GLY A 71 7.68 -0.14 -8.17
CA GLY A 71 8.52 -1.30 -7.95
C GLY A 71 9.56 -1.09 -6.86
N HIS A 72 10.34 -2.12 -6.58
CA HIS A 72 11.32 -2.14 -5.51
C HIS A 72 12.47 -1.17 -5.76
N LEU A 73 12.99 -0.57 -4.67
CA LEU A 73 14.24 0.16 -4.71
C LEU A 73 15.39 -0.79 -5.07
N GLU A 74 16.34 -0.32 -5.86
CA GLU A 74 17.53 -1.05 -6.27
C GLU A 74 18.80 -0.39 -5.72
N GLY A 75 19.71 -1.20 -5.16
CA GLY A 75 20.98 -0.71 -4.65
C GLY A 75 20.84 0.42 -3.65
N THR A 76 21.49 1.55 -3.93
CA THR A 76 21.48 2.76 -3.09
C THR A 76 20.52 3.84 -3.57
N GLU A 77 19.59 3.47 -4.43
CA GLU A 77 18.56 4.35 -4.97
C GLU A 77 17.73 5.00 -3.86
N THR A 78 17.45 6.30 -3.98
CA THR A 78 16.44 6.96 -3.15
C THR A 78 15.04 6.55 -3.62
N PRO A 79 13.98 6.71 -2.79
CA PRO A 79 12.61 6.49 -3.25
C PRO A 79 12.23 7.32 -4.48
N GLU A 80 12.69 8.57 -4.57
CA GLU A 80 12.46 9.45 -5.72
C GLU A 80 13.10 8.91 -7.00
N GLU A 81 14.34 8.47 -6.91
CA GLU A 81 15.06 7.86 -8.04
C GLU A 81 14.38 6.57 -8.50
N ALA A 82 13.97 5.73 -7.56
CA ALA A 82 13.22 4.52 -7.85
C ALA A 82 11.87 4.82 -8.53
N ALA A 83 11.15 5.84 -8.08
CA ALA A 83 9.89 6.24 -8.69
C ALA A 83 10.09 6.66 -10.15
N VAL A 84 11.11 7.48 -10.44
CA VAL A 84 11.45 7.89 -11.82
C VAL A 84 11.77 6.67 -12.69
N ARG A 85 12.58 5.76 -12.19
CA ARG A 85 12.98 4.55 -12.91
C ARG A 85 11.79 3.61 -13.15
N GLU A 86 11.02 3.29 -12.12
CA GLU A 86 9.88 2.37 -12.23
C GLU A 86 8.79 2.91 -13.16
N VAL A 87 8.47 4.20 -13.06
CA VAL A 87 7.52 4.85 -13.99
C VAL A 87 8.02 4.74 -15.42
N SER A 88 9.31 4.98 -15.66
CA SER A 88 9.90 4.85 -16.99
C SER A 88 9.87 3.42 -17.51
N GLU A 89 10.24 2.44 -16.69
CA GLU A 89 10.26 1.02 -17.08
C GLU A 89 8.87 0.48 -17.39
N GLU A 90 7.89 0.79 -16.55
CA GLU A 90 6.53 0.24 -16.68
C GLU A 90 5.63 1.00 -17.66
N THR A 91 5.87 2.30 -17.86
CA THR A 91 5.00 3.13 -18.73
C THR A 91 5.68 3.65 -20.00
N GLY A 92 7.00 3.67 -20.06
CA GLY A 92 7.75 4.33 -21.13
C GLY A 92 7.91 5.83 -20.96
N ILE A 93 7.37 6.41 -19.89
CA ILE A 93 7.40 7.86 -19.67
C ILE A 93 8.53 8.23 -18.71
N PHE A 94 9.43 9.10 -19.17
CA PHE A 94 10.45 9.70 -18.34
C PHE A 94 9.90 10.94 -17.65
N GLY A 95 9.82 10.90 -16.32
CA GLY A 95 9.24 11.97 -15.52
C GLY A 95 10.21 12.59 -14.53
N ARG A 96 9.80 13.72 -13.96
CA ARG A 96 10.48 14.42 -12.88
C ARG A 96 9.59 14.45 -11.65
N VAL A 97 10.15 14.12 -10.49
CA VAL A 97 9.42 14.21 -9.22
C VAL A 97 9.13 15.67 -8.88
N LEU A 98 7.86 15.97 -8.63
CA LEU A 98 7.39 17.26 -8.17
C LEU A 98 7.25 17.30 -6.65
N THR A 99 6.59 16.29 -6.06
CA THR A 99 6.36 16.20 -4.63
C THR A 99 6.00 14.77 -4.23
N HIS A 100 6.15 14.47 -2.94
CA HIS A 100 5.65 13.25 -2.33
C HIS A 100 4.12 13.36 -2.13
N LEU A 101 3.39 12.31 -2.45
CA LEU A 101 1.94 12.25 -2.24
C LEU A 101 1.55 11.51 -0.97
N ALA A 102 2.02 10.29 -0.83
CA ALA A 102 1.72 9.43 0.32
C ALA A 102 2.67 8.24 0.38
N SER A 103 2.84 7.70 1.58
CA SER A 103 3.47 6.41 1.80
C SER A 103 2.45 5.47 2.42
N ILE A 104 2.33 4.28 1.84
CA ILE A 104 1.37 3.27 2.26
C ILE A 104 2.15 2.05 2.71
N ASP A 105 1.78 1.46 3.82
CA ASP A 105 2.39 0.24 4.30
C ASP A 105 1.41 -0.93 4.31
N TYR A 106 1.95 -2.11 4.05
CA TYR A 106 1.23 -3.37 4.03
C TYR A 106 1.95 -4.40 4.87
N TRP A 107 1.18 -5.25 5.52
CA TRP A 107 1.67 -6.45 6.18
C TRP A 107 1.07 -7.67 5.50
N PHE A 108 1.92 -8.64 5.15
CA PHE A 108 1.45 -9.92 4.65
C PHE A 108 2.39 -11.04 5.08
N SER A 109 1.87 -12.26 5.11
CA SER A 109 2.63 -13.45 5.51
C SER A 109 3.01 -14.27 4.28
N GLY A 110 4.32 -14.56 4.17
CA GLY A 110 4.82 -15.58 3.27
C GLY A 110 4.86 -16.95 3.96
N ALA A 111 5.42 -17.95 3.29
CA ALA A 111 5.51 -19.31 3.81
C ALA A 111 6.38 -19.42 5.07
N ASP A 112 7.42 -18.59 5.17
CA ASP A 112 8.48 -18.66 6.21
C ASP A 112 8.82 -17.30 6.82
N ARG A 113 8.07 -16.23 6.47
CA ARG A 113 8.35 -14.86 6.89
C ARG A 113 7.10 -14.00 6.90
N ARG A 114 7.16 -12.92 7.69
CA ARG A 114 6.23 -11.79 7.60
C ARG A 114 6.90 -10.67 6.83
N VAL A 115 6.18 -10.06 5.92
CA VAL A 115 6.69 -8.94 5.13
C VAL A 115 5.98 -7.65 5.54
N HIS A 116 6.77 -6.64 5.87
CA HIS A 116 6.33 -5.27 6.01
C HIS A 116 6.80 -4.49 4.78
N LYS A 117 5.86 -4.15 3.92
CA LYS A 117 6.13 -3.44 2.68
C LYS A 117 5.67 -2.00 2.77
N VAL A 118 6.57 -1.07 2.47
CA VAL A 118 6.27 0.36 2.36
C VAL A 118 6.37 0.76 0.90
N VAL A 119 5.36 1.47 0.40
CA VAL A 119 5.35 2.02 -0.96
C VAL A 119 5.24 3.53 -0.89
N HIS A 120 6.25 4.22 -1.41
CA HIS A 120 6.27 5.67 -1.52
C HIS A 120 5.72 6.09 -2.88
N HIS A 121 4.66 6.89 -2.88
CA HIS A 121 4.04 7.43 -4.09
C HIS A 121 4.35 8.90 -4.25
N PHE A 122 4.81 9.27 -5.45
CA PHE A 122 5.17 10.64 -5.82
C PHE A 122 4.27 11.17 -6.93
N LEU A 123 4.17 12.49 -7.01
CA LEU A 123 3.65 13.19 -8.17
C LEU A 123 4.81 13.50 -9.09
N LEU A 124 4.72 13.09 -10.36
CA LEU A 124 5.72 13.34 -11.38
C LEU A 124 5.14 14.14 -12.53
N GLU A 125 5.98 14.95 -13.16
CA GLU A 125 5.71 15.61 -14.42
C GLU A 125 6.32 14.81 -15.56
N ALA A 126 5.54 14.48 -16.58
CA ALA A 126 6.05 13.83 -17.78
C ALA A 126 6.95 14.79 -18.56
N LEU A 127 8.17 14.39 -18.85
CA LEU A 127 9.15 15.19 -19.61
C LEU A 127 9.33 14.68 -21.03
N SER A 128 9.37 13.38 -21.23
CA SER A 128 9.63 12.74 -22.52
C SER A 128 9.16 11.29 -22.54
N GLY A 129 9.32 10.63 -23.69
CA GLY A 129 8.95 9.26 -23.88
C GLY A 129 7.55 9.10 -24.49
N PHE A 130 7.17 7.88 -24.70
CA PHE A 130 5.84 7.46 -25.19
C PHE A 130 5.40 6.21 -24.47
N LEU A 131 4.10 5.98 -24.39
CA LEU A 131 3.55 4.83 -23.70
C LEU A 131 3.99 3.52 -24.35
N THR A 132 4.66 2.70 -23.55
CA THR A 132 5.07 1.35 -23.91
C THR A 132 5.31 0.49 -22.69
N THR A 133 5.01 -0.80 -22.79
CA THR A 133 5.35 -1.80 -21.76
C THR A 133 6.63 -2.56 -22.08
N GLU A 134 7.27 -2.27 -23.21
CA GLU A 134 8.46 -3.01 -23.68
C GLU A 134 9.70 -2.79 -22.83
N ASN A 135 9.74 -1.71 -22.07
CA ASN A 135 10.89 -1.37 -21.19
C ASN A 135 10.78 -1.98 -19.79
N ASP A 136 9.70 -2.67 -19.49
CA ASP A 136 9.50 -3.34 -18.21
C ASP A 136 10.33 -4.64 -18.17
N PRO A 137 11.42 -4.69 -17.37
CA PRO A 137 12.31 -5.85 -17.32
C PRO A 137 11.63 -7.10 -16.77
N ASP A 138 10.63 -6.93 -15.89
CA ASP A 138 9.87 -8.02 -15.29
C ASP A 138 8.68 -8.46 -16.15
N GLN A 139 8.34 -7.68 -17.17
CA GLN A 139 7.22 -7.89 -18.09
C GLN A 139 5.88 -8.15 -17.38
N GLU A 140 5.67 -7.50 -16.26
CA GLU A 140 4.44 -7.60 -15.47
C GLU A 140 3.33 -6.72 -16.04
N ALA A 141 3.68 -5.55 -16.59
CA ALA A 141 2.73 -4.66 -17.24
C ALA A 141 2.35 -5.19 -18.63
N GLU A 142 1.07 -5.50 -18.82
CA GLU A 142 0.55 -5.97 -20.10
C GLU A 142 -0.03 -4.86 -20.95
N LYS A 143 -0.51 -3.78 -20.32
CA LYS A 143 -1.09 -2.60 -20.99
C LYS A 143 -0.65 -1.33 -20.26
N VAL A 144 -0.64 -0.23 -21.01
CA VAL A 144 -0.40 1.09 -20.48
C VAL A 144 -1.30 2.10 -21.19
N GLU A 145 -1.91 3.02 -20.44
CA GLU A 145 -2.81 4.04 -20.99
C GLU A 145 -2.62 5.38 -20.28
N TRP A 146 -2.84 6.47 -21.04
CA TRP A 146 -3.14 7.77 -20.47
C TRP A 146 -4.62 7.84 -20.14
N VAL A 147 -4.95 8.08 -18.88
CA VAL A 147 -6.33 8.25 -18.41
C VAL A 147 -6.49 9.62 -17.79
N ARG A 148 -7.54 10.34 -18.19
CA ARG A 148 -7.82 11.66 -17.63
C ARG A 148 -7.97 11.56 -16.12
N ILE A 149 -7.34 12.50 -15.39
CA ILE A 149 -7.20 12.40 -13.94
C ILE A 149 -8.53 12.31 -13.18
N ASP A 150 -9.59 12.90 -13.71
CA ASP A 150 -10.93 12.82 -13.10
C ASP A 150 -11.61 11.45 -13.29
N LYS A 151 -11.06 10.60 -14.17
CA LYS A 151 -11.57 9.25 -14.47
C LYS A 151 -10.69 8.12 -13.94
N VAL A 152 -9.46 8.42 -13.53
CA VAL A 152 -8.50 7.40 -13.08
C VAL A 152 -9.02 6.63 -11.87
N GLY A 153 -9.66 7.31 -10.93
CA GLY A 153 -10.18 6.67 -9.73
C GLY A 153 -11.13 5.50 -9.99
N SER A 154 -11.96 5.59 -11.03
CA SER A 154 -12.87 4.50 -11.41
C SER A 154 -12.17 3.33 -12.12
N ARG A 155 -10.95 3.54 -12.62
CA ARG A 155 -10.16 2.51 -13.30
C ARG A 155 -9.30 1.71 -12.34
N LEU A 156 -8.76 2.35 -11.29
CA LEU A 156 -7.83 1.72 -10.36
C LEU A 156 -8.51 0.67 -9.49
N ALA A 157 -7.90 -0.51 -9.42
CA ALA A 157 -8.41 -1.65 -8.65
C ALA A 157 -8.30 -1.44 -7.13
N TYR A 158 -7.30 -0.65 -6.67
CA TYR A 158 -6.95 -0.56 -5.25
C TYR A 158 -7.43 0.75 -4.62
N PRO A 159 -8.19 0.70 -3.51
CA PRO A 159 -8.69 1.91 -2.82
C PRO A 159 -7.58 2.87 -2.38
N ASN A 160 -6.42 2.35 -1.95
CA ASN A 160 -5.29 3.17 -1.56
C ASN A 160 -4.74 4.00 -2.72
N GLU A 161 -4.67 3.41 -3.91
CA GLU A 161 -4.22 4.13 -5.10
C GLU A 161 -5.23 5.18 -5.56
N ARG A 162 -6.52 4.92 -5.41
CA ARG A 162 -7.56 5.93 -5.65
C ARG A 162 -7.39 7.16 -4.76
N ARG A 163 -7.02 6.97 -3.49
CA ARG A 163 -6.72 8.07 -2.56
C ARG A 163 -5.48 8.85 -2.97
N ILE A 164 -4.47 8.18 -3.49
CA ILE A 164 -3.25 8.82 -3.99
C ILE A 164 -3.56 9.73 -5.18
N VAL A 165 -4.36 9.27 -6.12
CA VAL A 165 -4.80 10.09 -7.26
C VAL A 165 -5.66 11.26 -6.79
N ALA A 166 -6.52 11.06 -5.80
CA ALA A 166 -7.31 12.15 -5.21
C ALA A 166 -6.42 13.22 -4.58
N ALA A 167 -5.33 12.83 -3.90
CA ALA A 167 -4.34 13.76 -3.37
C ALA A 167 -3.64 14.55 -4.49
N ALA A 168 -3.27 13.89 -5.58
CA ALA A 168 -2.71 14.56 -6.76
C ALA A 168 -3.67 15.58 -7.36
N ARG A 169 -4.95 15.23 -7.49
CA ARG A 169 -5.98 16.15 -7.97
C ARG A 169 -6.13 17.38 -7.08
N ALA A 170 -6.09 17.19 -5.77
CA ALA A 170 -6.19 18.29 -4.80
C ALA A 170 -5.04 19.29 -4.98
N ILE A 171 -3.82 18.80 -5.15
CA ILE A 171 -2.63 19.63 -5.41
C ILE A 171 -2.80 20.44 -6.70
N LEU A 172 -3.24 19.78 -7.79
CA LEU A 172 -3.43 20.45 -9.09
C LEU A 172 -4.53 21.51 -9.06
N SER A 173 -5.55 21.36 -8.24
CA SER A 173 -6.62 22.35 -8.10
C SER A 173 -6.33 23.43 -7.04
N GLY A 174 -5.12 23.44 -6.44
CA GLY A 174 -4.73 24.39 -5.40
C GLY A 174 -5.51 24.24 -4.09
N ARG A 175 -6.05 23.07 -3.82
CA ARG A 175 -6.70 22.72 -2.55
C ARG A 175 -5.70 21.92 -1.70
N ASP A 176 -5.11 22.62 -0.75
CA ASP A 176 -4.30 21.97 0.29
C ASP A 176 -5.18 21.33 1.36
#